data_bfd88d1c44e8f0ffaab2ed802df09a57
#
_entry.id   bfd88d1c44e8f0ffaab2ed802df09a57
#
_cell.length_a   1.000
_cell.length_b   1.000
_cell.length_c   1.000
_cell.angle_alpha   90.00
_cell.angle_beta   90.00
_cell.angle_gamma   90.00
#
_symmetry.space_group_name_H-M   'P 1'
#
loop_
_entity.id
_entity.type
_entity.pdbx_description
1 polymer ?
#
loop_
_entity_poly.entity_id
_entity_poly.type
_entity_poly.pdbx_seq_one_letter_code
_entity_poly.pdbx_strand_id
1 'polypeptide(L)'
;MKTLEQNQISAICSELFDKLPSILAYFDIDYVEYPNRYAFACPVHGGDNAEACCIFTDGMTQKGNWSCWTQHCEEEFANNLFGFVRGCLSQKRDKNVSMNETASFCSNFLDKSLDDMEHLENPKRQSKAIDVFNRKIERISPQISREDIRKKIAIPAKYYMNRGYSKEVLDTFDVGECFTKNQPMSGRVVVPVYDEDYNYVGCVGRSTEDSMKPKWLHSKGFKKSVLYGLNVAKKNISSTQAAILVEGQGDVWRMHEAGLTNCVGIFGASINEDQLM
;
A
#
# COMPACT_ATOMS: atom_id res chain seq x y z
N MET A 1 22.54 -13.90 -30.61
CA MET A 1 21.55 -14.13 -29.54
C MET A 1 20.64 -12.91 -29.51
N LYS A 2 19.33 -13.08 -29.71
CA LYS A 2 18.37 -11.97 -29.58
C LYS A 2 18.37 -11.50 -28.10
N THR A 3 18.47 -10.20 -27.90
CA THR A 3 18.30 -9.60 -26.56
C THR A 3 16.83 -9.65 -26.21
N LEU A 4 16.48 -10.14 -25.01
CA LEU A 4 15.09 -10.12 -24.53
C LEU A 4 14.58 -8.67 -24.49
N GLU A 5 13.43 -8.46 -25.11
CA GLU A 5 12.79 -7.16 -25.09
C GLU A 5 11.99 -6.95 -23.80
N GLN A 6 11.85 -5.68 -23.40
CA GLN A 6 11.13 -5.32 -22.16
C GLN A 6 9.65 -5.81 -22.20
N ASN A 7 9.05 -5.85 -23.37
CA ASN A 7 7.66 -6.33 -23.56
C ASN A 7 7.55 -7.82 -23.29
N GLN A 8 8.55 -8.63 -23.67
CA GLN A 8 8.60 -10.07 -23.42
C GLN A 8 8.71 -10.35 -21.92
N ILE A 9 9.56 -9.60 -21.21
CA ILE A 9 9.71 -9.71 -19.74
C ILE A 9 8.38 -9.38 -19.05
N SER A 10 7.69 -8.31 -19.49
CA SER A 10 6.39 -7.92 -18.95
C SER A 10 5.33 -9.01 -19.16
N ALA A 11 5.28 -9.60 -20.35
CA ALA A 11 4.35 -10.71 -20.66
C ALA A 11 4.64 -11.94 -19.79
N ILE A 12 5.92 -12.33 -19.66
CA ILE A 12 6.34 -13.42 -18.78
C ILE A 12 5.91 -13.15 -17.32
N CYS A 13 6.12 -11.93 -16.81
CA CYS A 13 5.72 -11.56 -15.44
C CYS A 13 4.22 -11.70 -15.23
N SER A 14 3.39 -11.29 -16.20
CA SER A 14 1.93 -11.44 -16.12
C SER A 14 1.50 -12.89 -16.03
N GLU A 15 2.04 -13.75 -16.89
CA GLU A 15 1.74 -15.19 -16.92
C GLU A 15 2.24 -15.91 -15.64
N LEU A 16 3.43 -15.56 -15.15
CA LEU A 16 3.95 -16.08 -13.89
C LEU A 16 3.08 -15.66 -12.70
N PHE A 17 2.52 -14.46 -12.74
CA PHE A 17 1.63 -13.98 -11.69
C PHE A 17 0.34 -14.82 -11.61
N ASP A 18 -0.23 -15.20 -12.74
CA ASP A 18 -1.41 -16.03 -12.79
C ASP A 18 -1.14 -17.48 -12.28
N LYS A 19 0.12 -17.89 -12.28
CA LYS A 19 0.59 -19.20 -11.78
C LYS A 19 1.45 -19.07 -10.50
N LEU A 20 1.30 -18.00 -9.74
CA LEU A 20 2.16 -17.68 -8.60
C LEU A 20 2.27 -18.81 -7.55
N PRO A 21 1.18 -19.46 -7.10
CA PRO A 21 1.30 -20.61 -6.20
C PRO A 21 2.10 -21.76 -6.78
N SER A 22 1.99 -22.00 -8.09
CA SER A 22 2.70 -23.09 -8.78
C SER A 22 4.20 -22.81 -8.88
N ILE A 23 4.61 -21.55 -9.11
CA ILE A 23 6.03 -21.19 -9.17
C ILE A 23 6.67 -21.24 -7.78
N LEU A 24 5.96 -20.82 -6.73
CA LEU A 24 6.42 -20.96 -5.36
C LEU A 24 6.61 -22.45 -4.98
N ALA A 25 5.65 -23.29 -5.31
CA ALA A 25 5.75 -24.74 -5.11
C ALA A 25 6.92 -25.38 -5.89
N TYR A 26 7.22 -24.91 -7.11
CA TYR A 26 8.35 -25.41 -7.90
C TYR A 26 9.72 -25.17 -7.22
N PHE A 27 9.82 -24.07 -6.48
CA PHE A 27 11.02 -23.72 -5.73
C PHE A 27 10.99 -24.19 -4.27
N ASP A 28 10.03 -25.04 -3.89
CA ASP A 28 9.86 -25.54 -2.52
C ASP A 28 9.73 -24.41 -1.48
N ILE A 29 9.01 -23.32 -1.84
CA ILE A 29 8.82 -22.16 -0.99
C ILE A 29 7.48 -22.28 -0.25
N ASP A 30 7.57 -22.47 1.06
CA ASP A 30 6.42 -22.34 1.96
C ASP A 30 6.12 -20.87 2.18
N TYR A 31 4.85 -20.48 2.10
CA TYR A 31 4.44 -19.08 2.22
C TYR A 31 3.19 -18.90 3.09
N VAL A 32 3.08 -17.70 3.67
CA VAL A 32 1.89 -17.23 4.36
C VAL A 32 1.15 -16.27 3.43
N GLU A 33 -0.14 -16.51 3.21
CA GLU A 33 -0.98 -15.66 2.39
C GLU A 33 -1.61 -14.54 3.22
N TYR A 34 -1.34 -13.29 2.81
CA TYR A 34 -1.98 -12.08 3.31
C TYR A 34 -2.87 -11.47 2.23
N PRO A 35 -3.83 -10.60 2.57
CA PRO A 35 -4.74 -9.99 1.59
C PRO A 35 -4.06 -9.27 0.42
N ASN A 36 -2.81 -8.82 0.60
CA ASN A 36 -2.07 -8.01 -0.37
C ASN A 36 -0.69 -8.56 -0.75
N ARG A 37 -0.28 -9.69 -0.19
CA ARG A 37 1.02 -10.32 -0.48
C ARG A 37 1.10 -11.77 -0.04
N TYR A 38 2.00 -12.51 -0.63
CA TYR A 38 2.53 -13.76 -0.09
C TYR A 38 3.87 -13.46 0.61
N ALA A 39 4.05 -13.92 1.85
CA ALA A 39 5.26 -13.73 2.63
C ALA A 39 5.95 -15.08 2.89
N PHE A 40 7.27 -15.11 2.82
CA PHE A 40 8.09 -16.32 2.94
C PHE A 40 9.54 -15.99 3.32
N ALA A 41 10.31 -17.03 3.68
CA ALA A 41 11.74 -16.92 3.83
C ALA A 41 12.42 -16.69 2.47
N CYS A 42 13.40 -15.80 2.40
CA CYS A 42 13.99 -15.44 1.10
C CYS A 42 14.73 -16.63 0.47
N PRO A 43 14.29 -17.14 -0.69
CA PRO A 43 14.92 -18.30 -1.34
C PRO A 43 16.21 -17.93 -2.05
N VAL A 44 16.51 -16.65 -2.22
CA VAL A 44 17.68 -16.18 -2.98
C VAL A 44 18.94 -16.20 -2.14
N HIS A 45 18.88 -15.75 -0.88
CA HIS A 45 20.03 -15.81 0.02
C HIS A 45 19.93 -16.92 1.10
N GLY A 46 18.85 -17.73 1.07
CA GLY A 46 18.67 -18.82 2.02
C GLY A 46 18.33 -18.36 3.44
N GLY A 47 17.56 -17.28 3.58
CA GLY A 47 17.12 -16.75 4.89
C GLY A 47 16.12 -17.67 5.57
N ASP A 48 16.07 -17.66 6.90
CA ASP A 48 15.20 -18.46 7.76
C ASP A 48 13.96 -17.70 8.28
N ASN A 49 13.94 -16.39 8.11
CA ASN A 49 12.79 -15.57 8.55
C ASN A 49 11.64 -15.68 7.53
N ALA A 50 10.56 -16.35 7.94
CA ALA A 50 9.38 -16.62 7.12
C ALA A 50 8.61 -15.38 6.62
N GLU A 51 8.93 -14.19 7.11
CA GLU A 51 8.30 -12.93 6.67
C GLU A 51 9.30 -11.93 6.05
N ALA A 52 10.55 -12.34 5.86
CA ALA A 52 11.61 -11.46 5.38
C ALA A 52 11.56 -11.20 3.87
N CYS A 53 10.80 -11.98 3.12
CA CYS A 53 10.60 -11.79 1.69
C CYS A 53 9.10 -11.83 1.36
N CYS A 54 8.69 -11.08 0.35
CA CYS A 54 7.30 -11.12 -0.10
C CYS A 54 7.16 -10.89 -1.59
N ILE A 55 6.04 -11.39 -2.16
CA ILE A 55 5.53 -11.00 -3.48
C ILE A 55 4.19 -10.31 -3.27
N PHE A 56 4.04 -9.09 -3.79
CA PHE A 56 2.79 -8.35 -3.68
C PHE A 56 1.74 -8.88 -4.64
N THR A 57 0.54 -9.17 -4.12
CA THR A 57 -0.60 -9.69 -4.88
C THR A 57 -1.61 -8.62 -5.24
N ASP A 58 -1.50 -7.42 -4.62
CA ASP A 58 -2.38 -6.29 -4.86
C ASP A 58 -1.57 -4.98 -4.95
N GLY A 59 -2.21 -3.91 -5.46
CA GLY A 59 -1.61 -2.59 -5.64
C GLY A 59 -1.10 -2.34 -7.06
N MET A 60 -1.39 -1.14 -7.60
CA MET A 60 -1.10 -0.77 -9.00
C MET A 60 0.38 -0.79 -9.37
N THR A 61 1.23 -0.35 -8.46
CA THR A 61 2.67 -0.22 -8.69
C THR A 61 3.47 -1.39 -8.12
N GLN A 62 2.87 -2.20 -7.26
CA GLN A 62 3.55 -3.26 -6.51
C GLN A 62 3.10 -4.67 -6.90
N LYS A 63 1.93 -4.83 -7.54
CA LYS A 63 1.41 -6.14 -7.93
C LYS A 63 2.42 -6.89 -8.82
N GLY A 64 2.81 -8.09 -8.40
CA GLY A 64 3.82 -8.89 -9.07
C GLY A 64 5.27 -8.46 -8.81
N ASN A 65 5.49 -7.44 -7.97
CA ASN A 65 6.82 -7.12 -7.48
C ASN A 65 7.15 -7.96 -6.24
N TRP A 66 8.43 -8.19 -6.03
CA TRP A 66 8.92 -8.83 -4.82
C TRP A 66 9.95 -7.98 -4.09
N SER A 67 10.11 -8.22 -2.80
CA SER A 67 11.09 -7.54 -1.97
C SER A 67 11.66 -8.48 -0.92
N CYS A 68 12.96 -8.37 -0.66
CA CYS A 68 13.67 -9.02 0.42
C CYS A 68 14.10 -7.97 1.45
N TRP A 69 13.46 -7.96 2.62
CA TRP A 69 13.66 -6.93 3.65
C TRP A 69 14.99 -7.04 4.41
N THR A 70 15.73 -8.14 4.21
CA THR A 70 16.99 -8.39 4.94
C THR A 70 18.23 -8.10 4.11
N GLN A 71 18.30 -8.54 2.87
CA GLN A 71 19.48 -8.38 2.01
C GLN A 71 19.21 -7.68 0.68
N HIS A 72 17.97 -7.17 0.47
CA HIS A 72 17.58 -6.44 -0.74
C HIS A 72 17.95 -7.17 -2.03
N CYS A 73 17.73 -8.51 -2.07
CA CYS A 73 18.09 -9.34 -3.22
C CYS A 73 17.43 -8.91 -4.53
N GLU A 74 16.30 -8.22 -4.46
CA GLU A 74 15.61 -7.65 -5.62
C GLU A 74 16.43 -6.57 -6.34
N GLU A 75 17.39 -5.93 -5.69
CA GLU A 75 18.26 -4.93 -6.33
C GLU A 75 19.23 -5.60 -7.33
N GLU A 76 19.67 -6.84 -7.05
CA GLU A 76 20.55 -7.61 -7.95
C GLU A 76 19.76 -8.24 -9.12
N PHE A 77 18.56 -8.75 -8.85
CA PHE A 77 17.82 -9.58 -9.80
C PHE A 77 16.63 -8.86 -10.48
N ALA A 78 16.36 -7.61 -10.17
CA ALA A 78 15.16 -6.82 -10.45
C ALA A 78 13.95 -7.24 -9.60
N ASN A 79 13.09 -6.28 -9.25
CA ASN A 79 11.98 -6.43 -8.31
C ASN A 79 10.70 -7.04 -8.91
N ASN A 80 10.74 -7.60 -10.12
CA ASN A 80 9.62 -8.24 -10.78
C ASN A 80 9.70 -9.78 -10.69
N LEU A 81 8.63 -10.48 -11.10
CA LEU A 81 8.58 -11.95 -11.02
C LEU A 81 9.64 -12.64 -11.88
N PHE A 82 10.03 -12.06 -13.01
CA PHE A 82 11.12 -12.61 -13.82
C PHE A 82 12.45 -12.53 -13.05
N GLY A 83 12.73 -11.41 -12.38
CA GLY A 83 13.89 -11.25 -11.50
C GLY A 83 13.85 -12.19 -10.30
N PHE A 84 12.69 -12.38 -9.68
CA PHE A 84 12.50 -13.37 -8.61
C PHE A 84 12.86 -14.77 -9.05
N VAL A 85 12.31 -15.24 -10.19
CA VAL A 85 12.64 -16.55 -10.75
C VAL A 85 14.13 -16.66 -11.06
N ARG A 86 14.75 -15.61 -11.61
CA ARG A 86 16.20 -15.58 -11.87
C ARG A 86 17.02 -15.74 -10.60
N GLY A 87 16.63 -15.05 -9.51
CA GLY A 87 17.26 -15.18 -8.21
C GLY A 87 17.15 -16.59 -7.63
N CYS A 88 15.95 -17.18 -7.65
CA CYS A 88 15.72 -18.57 -7.21
C CYS A 88 16.52 -19.60 -8.02
N LEU A 89 16.57 -19.44 -9.34
CA LEU A 89 17.38 -20.30 -10.22
C LEU A 89 18.87 -20.17 -9.95
N SER A 90 19.34 -18.95 -9.68
CA SER A 90 20.74 -18.69 -9.39
C SER A 90 21.17 -19.36 -8.09
N GLN A 91 20.35 -19.26 -7.05
CA GLN A 91 20.59 -19.99 -5.79
C GLN A 91 20.55 -21.51 -6.00
N LYS A 92 19.53 -22.03 -6.67
CA LYS A 92 19.35 -23.47 -6.89
C LYS A 92 20.50 -24.09 -7.69
N ARG A 93 21.16 -23.33 -8.58
CA ARG A 93 22.25 -23.78 -9.45
C ARG A 93 23.64 -23.37 -8.97
N ASP A 94 23.73 -22.67 -7.86
CA ASP A 94 24.96 -22.10 -7.31
C ASP A 94 25.78 -21.32 -8.37
N LYS A 95 25.08 -20.54 -9.22
CA LYS A 95 25.67 -19.68 -10.25
C LYS A 95 24.72 -18.56 -10.64
N ASN A 96 25.26 -17.42 -11.07
CA ASN A 96 24.41 -16.35 -11.63
C ASN A 96 23.81 -16.79 -12.97
N VAL A 97 22.47 -16.99 -12.98
CA VAL A 97 21.73 -17.43 -14.17
C VAL A 97 21.47 -16.23 -15.08
N SER A 98 21.73 -16.40 -16.37
CA SER A 98 21.53 -15.35 -17.38
C SER A 98 20.05 -15.08 -17.64
N MET A 99 19.75 -13.90 -18.21
CA MET A 99 18.40 -13.53 -18.63
C MET A 99 17.80 -14.55 -19.63
N ASN A 100 18.62 -15.04 -20.58
CA ASN A 100 18.15 -15.99 -21.58
C ASN A 100 17.87 -17.37 -20.98
N GLU A 101 18.69 -17.85 -20.03
CA GLU A 101 18.40 -19.10 -19.31
C GLU A 101 17.13 -18.98 -18.48
N THR A 102 16.89 -17.82 -17.86
CA THR A 102 15.65 -17.54 -17.12
C THR A 102 14.45 -17.53 -18.06
N ALA A 103 14.54 -16.88 -19.20
CA ALA A 103 13.47 -16.85 -20.19
C ALA A 103 13.13 -18.24 -20.73
N SER A 104 14.14 -19.05 -21.03
CA SER A 104 13.95 -20.44 -21.44
C SER A 104 13.27 -21.28 -20.36
N PHE A 105 13.64 -21.05 -19.08
CA PHE A 105 12.97 -21.70 -17.97
C PHE A 105 11.51 -21.26 -17.87
N CYS A 106 11.21 -19.96 -17.92
CA CYS A 106 9.85 -19.44 -17.84
C CYS A 106 8.99 -19.95 -19.01
N SER A 107 9.51 -19.96 -20.22
CA SER A 107 8.85 -20.52 -21.41
C SER A 107 8.45 -21.99 -21.19
N ASN A 108 9.37 -22.81 -20.72
CA ASN A 108 9.10 -24.21 -20.42
C ASN A 108 8.10 -24.40 -19.27
N PHE A 109 8.21 -23.58 -18.21
CA PHE A 109 7.31 -23.64 -17.05
C PHE A 109 5.88 -23.24 -17.42
N LEU A 110 5.73 -22.24 -18.30
CA LEU A 110 4.45 -21.73 -18.77
C LEU A 110 3.85 -22.54 -19.92
N ASP A 111 4.62 -23.46 -20.51
CA ASP A 111 4.27 -24.22 -21.71
C ASP A 111 3.90 -23.31 -22.89
N LYS A 112 4.69 -22.27 -23.10
CA LYS A 112 4.51 -21.25 -24.16
C LYS A 112 5.84 -20.90 -24.79
N SER A 113 5.85 -20.68 -26.13
CA SER A 113 7.04 -20.17 -26.77
C SER A 113 7.25 -18.69 -26.51
N LEU A 114 8.50 -18.22 -26.55
CA LEU A 114 8.81 -16.79 -26.40
C LEU A 114 8.20 -15.94 -27.52
N ASP A 115 8.06 -16.53 -28.73
CA ASP A 115 7.46 -15.85 -29.88
C ASP A 115 5.93 -15.70 -29.71
N ASP A 116 5.27 -16.67 -29.07
CA ASP A 116 3.84 -16.58 -28.71
C ASP A 116 3.56 -15.51 -27.66
N MET A 117 4.55 -15.20 -26.80
CA MET A 117 4.47 -14.13 -25.81
C MET A 117 4.65 -12.72 -26.38
N GLU A 118 5.26 -12.58 -27.57
CA GLU A 118 5.36 -11.29 -28.28
C GLU A 118 4.00 -10.78 -28.79
N HIS A 119 3.06 -11.70 -29.07
CA HIS A 119 1.72 -11.38 -29.58
C HIS A 119 0.67 -11.14 -28.48
N LEU A 120 1.00 -11.33 -27.23
CA LEU A 120 0.21 -10.75 -26.15
C LEU A 120 0.38 -9.23 -26.28
N GLU A 121 -0.53 -8.61 -27.04
CA GLU A 121 -0.65 -7.15 -27.05
C GLU A 121 -0.53 -6.70 -25.60
N ASN A 122 0.50 -5.90 -25.34
CA ASN A 122 0.55 -5.09 -24.14
C ASN A 122 -0.88 -4.59 -23.98
N PRO A 123 -1.66 -5.01 -22.94
CA PRO A 123 -2.96 -4.41 -22.74
C PRO A 123 -2.62 -2.94 -22.69
N LYS A 124 -2.85 -2.26 -23.82
CA LYS A 124 -2.44 -0.89 -24.07
C LYS A 124 -2.61 -0.23 -22.73
N ARG A 125 -1.57 0.46 -22.22
CA ARG A 125 -1.76 1.54 -21.25
C ARG A 125 -2.70 2.58 -21.89
N GLN A 126 -3.75 2.05 -22.52
CA GLN A 126 -4.94 2.75 -22.86
C GLN A 126 -5.56 3.07 -21.52
N SER A 127 -5.18 4.25 -21.05
CA SER A 127 -6.14 5.09 -20.36
C SER A 127 -7.01 4.38 -19.30
N LYS A 128 -6.45 3.40 -18.52
CA LYS A 128 -7.06 3.09 -17.22
C LYS A 128 -7.17 4.37 -16.38
N ALA A 129 -6.29 5.34 -16.59
CA ALA A 129 -6.46 6.69 -16.06
C ALA A 129 -7.78 7.32 -16.51
N ILE A 130 -8.21 7.17 -17.77
CA ILE A 130 -9.49 7.74 -18.25
C ILE A 130 -10.68 6.90 -17.79
N ASP A 131 -10.58 5.56 -17.76
CA ASP A 131 -11.62 4.71 -17.19
C ASP A 131 -11.74 4.86 -15.68
N VAL A 132 -10.62 5.15 -15.02
CA VAL A 132 -10.55 5.48 -13.59
C VAL A 132 -11.13 6.88 -13.36
N PHE A 133 -10.87 7.88 -14.21
CA PHE A 133 -11.54 9.17 -14.20
C PHE A 133 -13.06 9.08 -14.44
N ASN A 134 -13.51 8.07 -15.20
CA ASN A 134 -14.93 7.87 -15.51
C ASN A 134 -15.63 6.91 -14.53
N ARG A 135 -14.91 6.14 -13.71
CA ARG A 135 -15.52 5.43 -12.58
C ARG A 135 -15.92 6.46 -11.53
N LYS A 136 -17.20 6.82 -11.50
CA LYS A 136 -17.80 7.30 -10.25
C LYS A 136 -17.51 6.25 -9.20
N ILE A 137 -16.55 6.52 -8.32
CA ILE A 137 -16.34 5.71 -7.12
C ILE A 137 -17.64 5.88 -6.34
N GLU A 138 -18.50 4.86 -6.36
CA GLU A 138 -19.61 4.76 -5.42
C GLU A 138 -18.96 4.57 -4.04
N ARG A 139 -18.58 5.68 -3.44
CA ARG A 139 -18.17 5.74 -2.03
C ARG A 139 -19.42 5.43 -1.22
N ILE A 140 -19.57 4.17 -0.83
CA ILE A 140 -20.55 3.77 0.19
C ILE A 140 -20.02 4.31 1.50
N SER A 141 -20.10 5.62 1.70
CA SER A 141 -19.83 6.24 2.99
C SER A 141 -21.09 6.02 3.85
N PRO A 142 -20.96 5.47 5.07
CA PRO A 142 -22.07 5.53 6.01
C PRO A 142 -22.42 7.01 6.16
N GLN A 143 -23.73 7.35 6.06
CA GLN A 143 -24.21 8.72 6.19
C GLN A 143 -24.12 9.18 7.66
N ILE A 144 -22.90 9.33 8.16
CA ILE A 144 -22.63 9.83 9.51
C ILE A 144 -22.10 11.25 9.37
N SER A 145 -22.81 12.21 9.96
CA SER A 145 -22.36 13.59 9.91
C SER A 145 -21.11 13.83 10.76
N ARG A 146 -20.31 14.86 10.40
CA ARG A 146 -19.19 15.30 11.22
C ARG A 146 -19.61 15.61 12.66
N GLU A 147 -20.77 16.22 12.84
CA GLU A 147 -21.31 16.55 14.15
C GLU A 147 -21.60 15.31 14.99
N ASP A 148 -22.13 14.24 14.38
CA ASP A 148 -22.40 12.99 15.09
C ASP A 148 -21.09 12.26 15.49
N ILE A 149 -20.03 12.41 14.73
CA ILE A 149 -18.70 11.93 15.12
C ILE A 149 -18.18 12.73 16.32
N ARG A 150 -18.25 14.06 16.27
CA ARG A 150 -17.78 14.94 17.35
C ARG A 150 -18.52 14.70 18.68
N LYS A 151 -19.80 14.30 18.63
CA LYS A 151 -20.60 13.93 19.82
C LYS A 151 -20.12 12.64 20.50
N LYS A 152 -19.37 11.79 19.81
CA LYS A 152 -18.93 10.45 20.30
C LYS A 152 -17.50 10.43 20.84
N ILE A 153 -16.76 11.51 20.67
CA ILE A 153 -15.37 11.62 21.07
C ILE A 153 -15.10 12.91 21.83
N ALA A 154 -14.23 12.86 22.81
CA ALA A 154 -13.80 14.02 23.59
C ALA A 154 -12.65 14.73 22.86
N ILE A 155 -12.94 15.87 22.21
CA ILE A 155 -11.97 16.68 21.47
C ILE A 155 -11.60 17.89 22.35
N PRO A 156 -10.31 18.25 22.42
CA PRO A 156 -9.15 17.61 21.82
C PRO A 156 -8.66 16.39 22.63
N ALA A 157 -8.00 15.44 21.97
CA ALA A 157 -7.39 14.29 22.63
C ALA A 157 -6.26 14.70 23.58
N LYS A 158 -6.42 14.45 24.88
CA LYS A 158 -5.40 14.75 25.91
C LYS A 158 -4.08 14.05 25.63
N TYR A 159 -4.13 12.82 25.14
CA TYR A 159 -2.96 12.06 24.75
C TYR A 159 -2.04 12.82 23.80
N TYR A 160 -2.58 13.45 22.76
CA TYR A 160 -1.79 14.20 21.80
C TYR A 160 -1.41 15.60 22.29
N MET A 161 -2.25 16.24 23.11
CA MET A 161 -1.86 17.48 23.81
C MET A 161 -0.62 17.25 24.68
N ASN A 162 -0.56 16.15 25.43
CA ASN A 162 0.62 15.77 26.23
C ASN A 162 1.86 15.46 25.38
N ARG A 163 1.70 15.22 24.08
CA ARG A 163 2.77 15.05 23.09
C ARG A 163 3.12 16.35 22.36
N GLY A 164 2.57 17.47 22.84
CA GLY A 164 2.89 18.82 22.37
C GLY A 164 2.14 19.26 21.10
N TYR A 165 1.00 18.61 20.75
CA TYR A 165 0.12 19.14 19.71
C TYR A 165 -0.82 20.20 20.30
N SER A 166 -1.09 21.25 19.53
CA SER A 166 -1.99 22.32 19.95
C SER A 166 -3.45 21.86 19.98
N LYS A 167 -4.24 22.50 20.82
CA LYS A 167 -5.68 22.28 20.91
C LYS A 167 -6.35 22.60 19.57
N GLU A 168 -5.92 23.66 18.94
CA GLU A 168 -6.46 24.18 17.68
C GLU A 168 -6.31 23.20 16.52
N VAL A 169 -5.12 22.58 16.37
CA VAL A 169 -4.90 21.61 15.32
C VAL A 169 -5.69 20.34 15.58
N LEU A 170 -5.73 19.85 16.81
CA LEU A 170 -6.52 18.65 17.15
C LEU A 170 -8.03 18.86 16.96
N ASP A 171 -8.54 20.05 17.26
CA ASP A 171 -9.93 20.42 17.02
C ASP A 171 -10.23 20.54 15.52
N THR A 172 -9.31 21.12 14.73
CA THR A 172 -9.43 21.23 13.27
C THR A 172 -9.61 19.87 12.61
N PHE A 173 -8.86 18.88 13.07
CA PHE A 173 -8.87 17.52 12.53
C PHE A 173 -9.79 16.55 13.32
N ASP A 174 -10.61 17.06 14.23
CA ASP A 174 -11.55 16.28 15.07
C ASP A 174 -10.88 15.12 15.86
N VAL A 175 -9.67 15.35 16.36
CA VAL A 175 -8.92 14.32 17.07
C VAL A 175 -9.36 14.25 18.52
N GLY A 176 -10.00 13.13 18.90
CA GLY A 176 -10.59 13.00 20.23
C GLY A 176 -10.46 11.61 20.84
N GLU A 177 -10.69 11.51 22.14
CA GLU A 177 -10.72 10.24 22.87
C GLU A 177 -12.12 9.63 22.81
N CYS A 178 -12.20 8.34 22.42
CA CYS A 178 -13.49 7.64 22.40
C CYS A 178 -13.89 7.22 23.83
N PHE A 179 -14.97 7.78 24.34
CA PHE A 179 -15.54 7.48 25.65
C PHE A 179 -16.69 6.46 25.60
N THR A 180 -17.15 6.09 24.41
CA THR A 180 -18.22 5.08 24.26
C THR A 180 -17.70 3.70 24.60
N LYS A 181 -18.33 3.05 25.58
CA LYS A 181 -17.96 1.70 26.01
C LYS A 181 -18.47 0.64 25.03
N ASN A 182 -17.81 -0.53 25.02
CA ASN A 182 -18.21 -1.70 24.23
C ASN A 182 -18.24 -1.45 22.70
N GLN A 183 -17.39 -0.56 22.21
CA GLN A 183 -17.18 -0.30 20.80
C GLN A 183 -15.74 -0.61 20.41
N PRO A 184 -15.45 -0.93 19.14
CA PRO A 184 -14.07 -1.24 18.70
C PRO A 184 -13.05 -0.16 19.01
N MET A 185 -13.50 1.12 19.07
CA MET A 185 -12.64 2.27 19.36
C MET A 185 -12.61 2.67 20.83
N SER A 186 -13.27 1.93 21.73
CA SER A 186 -13.29 2.23 23.18
C SER A 186 -11.88 2.36 23.75
N GLY A 187 -11.62 3.41 24.53
CA GLY A 187 -10.32 3.68 25.15
C GLY A 187 -9.20 4.08 24.20
N ARG A 188 -9.52 4.37 22.94
CA ARG A 188 -8.56 4.83 21.94
C ARG A 188 -8.71 6.32 21.65
N VAL A 189 -7.61 6.94 21.25
CA VAL A 189 -7.70 8.19 20.52
C VAL A 189 -8.18 7.89 19.11
N VAL A 190 -9.25 8.53 18.71
CA VAL A 190 -9.86 8.39 17.39
C VAL A 190 -9.49 9.58 16.53
N VAL A 191 -9.03 9.26 15.34
CA VAL A 191 -8.72 10.20 14.26
C VAL A 191 -9.74 9.93 13.15
N PRO A 192 -10.80 10.75 13.03
CA PRO A 192 -11.74 10.64 11.93
C PRO A 192 -11.08 10.94 10.59
N VAL A 193 -11.56 10.28 9.56
CA VAL A 193 -11.12 10.48 8.18
C VAL A 193 -12.31 10.90 7.35
N TYR A 194 -12.13 11.99 6.63
CA TYR A 194 -13.14 12.56 5.73
C TYR A 194 -12.58 12.62 4.31
N ASP A 195 -13.47 12.59 3.33
CA ASP A 195 -13.13 12.95 1.95
C ASP A 195 -13.03 14.48 1.80
N GLU A 196 -12.75 14.96 0.59
CA GLU A 196 -12.57 16.38 0.28
C GLU A 196 -13.80 17.25 0.55
N ASP A 197 -14.99 16.65 0.69
CA ASP A 197 -16.27 17.32 0.94
C ASP A 197 -16.81 17.12 2.36
N TYR A 198 -15.94 16.66 3.29
CA TYR A 198 -16.27 16.37 4.69
C TYR A 198 -17.23 15.19 4.90
N ASN A 199 -17.42 14.29 3.91
CA ASN A 199 -18.11 13.05 4.16
C ASN A 199 -17.23 12.10 4.97
N TYR A 200 -17.77 11.51 6.02
CA TYR A 200 -17.03 10.58 6.86
C TYR A 200 -16.80 9.26 6.11
N VAL A 201 -15.52 8.87 5.95
CA VAL A 201 -15.13 7.62 5.27
C VAL A 201 -14.61 6.56 6.23
N GLY A 202 -14.40 6.90 7.48
CA GLY A 202 -13.93 5.99 8.50
C GLY A 202 -13.08 6.67 9.56
N CYS A 203 -12.43 5.89 10.42
CA CYS A 203 -11.51 6.42 11.41
C CYS A 203 -10.35 5.47 11.69
N VAL A 204 -9.30 6.04 12.27
CA VAL A 204 -8.15 5.32 12.81
C VAL A 204 -8.12 5.51 14.31
N GLY A 205 -8.02 4.42 15.07
CA GLY A 205 -7.94 4.42 16.52
C GLY A 205 -6.52 4.09 17.00
N ARG A 206 -5.91 4.98 17.80
CA ARG A 206 -4.63 4.72 18.43
C ARG A 206 -4.81 4.29 19.88
N SER A 207 -4.20 3.18 20.27
CA SER A 207 -4.07 2.81 21.67
C SER A 207 -3.22 3.82 22.43
N THR A 208 -3.68 4.23 23.61
CA THR A 208 -2.94 5.08 24.55
C THR A 208 -2.19 4.26 25.59
N GLU A 209 -2.47 2.97 25.66
CA GLU A 209 -1.89 2.01 26.61
C GLU A 209 -1.12 0.93 25.87
N ASP A 210 0.03 0.51 26.39
CA ASP A 210 0.87 -0.53 25.78
C ASP A 210 0.24 -1.93 25.83
N SER A 211 -0.64 -2.16 26.81
CA SER A 211 -1.43 -3.39 26.98
C SER A 211 -2.50 -3.58 25.91
N MET A 212 -2.99 -2.50 25.32
CA MET A 212 -4.07 -2.53 24.33
C MET A 212 -3.54 -2.76 22.91
N LYS A 213 -3.75 -3.94 22.38
CA LYS A 213 -3.36 -4.32 21.00
C LYS A 213 -4.60 -4.39 20.08
N PRO A 214 -4.43 -4.15 18.77
CA PRO A 214 -3.24 -3.60 18.11
C PRO A 214 -3.02 -2.13 18.45
N LYS A 215 -1.80 -1.62 18.30
CA LYS A 215 -1.46 -0.20 18.57
C LYS A 215 -2.27 0.75 17.71
N TRP A 216 -2.50 0.40 16.45
CA TRP A 216 -3.36 1.11 15.50
C TRP A 216 -4.49 0.19 15.05
N LEU A 217 -5.71 0.71 15.02
CA LEU A 217 -6.90 0.00 14.59
C LEU A 217 -7.67 0.87 13.59
N HIS A 218 -7.99 0.31 12.43
CA HIS A 218 -8.86 0.97 11.46
C HIS A 218 -10.31 0.57 11.69
N SER A 219 -11.25 1.47 11.42
CA SER A 219 -12.66 1.13 11.42
C SER A 219 -12.99 0.06 10.38
N LYS A 220 -14.00 -0.77 10.65
CA LYS A 220 -14.42 -1.83 9.73
C LYS A 220 -14.79 -1.21 8.37
N GLY A 221 -14.25 -1.75 7.31
CA GLY A 221 -14.50 -1.28 5.94
C GLY A 221 -13.71 -0.03 5.53
N PHE A 222 -12.88 0.54 6.41
CA PHE A 222 -12.01 1.65 6.03
C PHE A 222 -11.03 1.24 4.94
N LYS A 223 -11.03 1.99 3.85
CA LYS A 223 -10.05 1.87 2.77
C LYS A 223 -9.21 3.14 2.73
N LYS A 224 -7.93 3.02 2.39
CA LYS A 224 -7.04 4.17 2.17
C LYS A 224 -7.31 4.80 0.81
N SER A 225 -8.56 5.22 0.57
CA SER A 225 -9.03 5.74 -0.71
C SER A 225 -9.06 7.27 -0.78
N VAL A 226 -8.62 7.93 0.28
CA VAL A 226 -8.59 9.40 0.37
C VAL A 226 -7.26 9.87 0.94
N LEU A 227 -6.89 11.12 0.67
CA LEU A 227 -5.79 11.80 1.33
C LEU A 227 -6.27 12.36 2.67
N TYR A 228 -5.59 12.00 3.75
CA TYR A 228 -5.94 12.51 5.08
C TYR A 228 -5.75 14.03 5.16
N GLY A 229 -6.80 14.71 5.59
CA GLY A 229 -6.77 16.17 5.75
C GLY A 229 -6.99 16.97 4.47
N LEU A 230 -7.33 16.31 3.34
CA LEU A 230 -7.61 17.01 2.08
C LEU A 230 -8.78 17.98 2.21
N ASN A 231 -9.83 17.62 2.95
CA ASN A 231 -10.95 18.50 3.28
C ASN A 231 -10.54 19.83 3.93
N VAL A 232 -9.45 19.82 4.72
CA VAL A 232 -8.88 21.01 5.36
C VAL A 232 -7.90 21.74 4.43
N ALA A 233 -7.08 20.97 3.70
CA ALA A 233 -5.96 21.50 2.90
C ALA A 233 -6.35 21.99 1.50
N LYS A 234 -7.47 21.51 0.92
CA LYS A 234 -7.79 21.71 -0.52
C LYS A 234 -7.78 23.17 -0.98
N LYS A 235 -8.25 24.10 -0.14
CA LYS A 235 -8.25 25.52 -0.48
C LYS A 235 -6.82 26.08 -0.61
N ASN A 236 -5.93 25.68 0.31
CA ASN A 236 -4.54 26.13 0.30
C ASN A 236 -3.74 25.42 -0.81
N ILE A 237 -4.03 24.16 -1.10
CA ILE A 237 -3.47 23.45 -2.27
C ILE A 237 -3.85 24.18 -3.56
N SER A 238 -5.12 24.54 -3.73
CA SER A 238 -5.58 25.28 -4.90
C SER A 238 -4.93 26.66 -5.03
N SER A 239 -4.73 27.38 -3.93
CA SER A 239 -4.10 28.69 -3.96
C SER A 239 -2.59 28.66 -4.20
N THR A 240 -1.90 27.66 -3.69
CA THR A 240 -0.45 27.50 -3.83
C THR A 240 -0.06 26.67 -5.05
N GLN A 241 -1.01 25.99 -5.69
CA GLN A 241 -0.79 25.02 -6.77
C GLN A 241 0.22 23.92 -6.40
N ALA A 242 0.30 23.59 -5.10
CA ALA A 242 1.22 22.60 -4.56
C ALA A 242 0.62 21.88 -3.35
N ALA A 243 0.84 20.57 -3.23
CA ALA A 243 0.51 19.77 -2.07
C ALA A 243 1.77 19.17 -1.45
N ILE A 244 1.84 19.19 -0.12
CA ILE A 244 2.89 18.52 0.65
C ILE A 244 2.31 17.17 1.07
N LEU A 245 2.98 16.08 0.68
CA LEU A 245 2.59 14.72 1.04
C LEU A 245 3.45 14.22 2.20
N VAL A 246 2.79 13.67 3.24
CA VAL A 246 3.46 13.06 4.40
C VAL A 246 2.84 11.70 4.72
N GLU A 247 3.54 10.85 5.46
CA GLU A 247 3.10 9.48 5.71
C GLU A 247 1.90 9.38 6.64
N GLY A 248 1.90 10.15 7.72
CA GLY A 248 0.97 9.97 8.82
C GLY A 248 0.19 11.22 9.23
N GLN A 249 -0.87 10.98 10.01
CA GLN A 249 -1.75 12.04 10.50
C GLN A 249 -1.01 13.03 11.42
N GLY A 250 -0.10 12.51 12.27
CA GLY A 250 0.70 13.36 13.17
C GLY A 250 1.60 14.33 12.42
N ASP A 251 2.15 13.90 11.29
CA ASP A 251 2.98 14.75 10.44
C ASP A 251 2.15 15.88 9.80
N VAL A 252 0.92 15.54 9.33
CA VAL A 252 -0.02 16.56 8.83
C VAL A 252 -0.29 17.62 9.89
N TRP A 253 -0.57 17.22 11.13
CA TRP A 253 -0.84 18.18 12.21
C TRP A 253 0.37 19.07 12.49
N ARG A 254 1.59 18.51 12.50
CA ARG A 254 2.82 19.30 12.70
C ARG A 254 3.05 20.30 11.57
N MET A 255 2.81 19.88 10.33
CA MET A 255 2.92 20.78 9.17
C MET A 255 1.90 21.93 9.27
N HIS A 256 0.66 21.63 9.63
CA HIS A 256 -0.38 22.66 9.82
C HIS A 256 -0.03 23.62 10.97
N GLU A 257 0.51 23.14 12.10
CA GLU A 257 1.02 23.98 13.20
C GLU A 257 2.18 24.89 12.75
N ALA A 258 3.01 24.42 11.84
CA ALA A 258 4.09 25.20 11.24
C ALA A 258 3.62 26.17 10.15
N GLY A 259 2.31 26.27 9.87
CA GLY A 259 1.74 27.14 8.85
C GLY A 259 1.73 26.55 7.43
N LEU A 260 2.17 25.29 7.25
CA LEU A 260 2.16 24.59 5.97
C LEU A 260 0.81 23.87 5.78
N THR A 261 -0.23 24.64 5.55
CA THR A 261 -1.62 24.17 5.56
C THR A 261 -2.09 23.52 4.25
N ASN A 262 -1.21 23.40 3.28
CA ASN A 262 -1.39 22.60 2.04
C ASN A 262 -0.82 21.17 2.17
N CYS A 263 -0.71 20.66 3.39
CA CYS A 263 -0.17 19.33 3.70
C CYS A 263 -1.30 18.30 3.88
N VAL A 264 -1.09 17.10 3.33
CA VAL A 264 -2.02 15.94 3.41
C VAL A 264 -1.25 14.65 3.68
N GLY A 265 -1.94 13.66 4.30
CA GLY A 265 -1.35 12.37 4.65
C GLY A 265 -1.80 11.23 3.74
N ILE A 266 -0.88 10.30 3.44
CA ILE A 266 -1.12 9.17 2.52
C ILE A 266 -1.33 7.82 3.23
N PHE A 267 -1.38 7.79 4.57
CA PHE A 267 -1.55 6.58 5.40
C PHE A 267 -0.48 5.51 5.19
N GLY A 268 0.76 5.88 4.98
CA GLY A 268 1.90 4.97 4.85
C GLY A 268 2.96 5.48 3.88
N ALA A 269 3.89 4.61 3.48
CA ALA A 269 5.04 4.98 2.67
C ALA A 269 4.75 5.10 1.15
N SER A 270 3.53 4.75 0.70
CA SER A 270 3.17 4.80 -0.72
C SER A 270 1.77 5.34 -0.93
N ILE A 271 1.62 6.15 -1.97
CA ILE A 271 0.34 6.62 -2.46
C ILE A 271 -0.29 5.55 -3.37
N ASN A 272 -1.61 5.38 -3.30
CA ASN A 272 -2.35 4.46 -4.17
C ASN A 272 -3.20 5.21 -5.21
N GLU A 273 -3.81 4.45 -6.14
CA GLU A 273 -4.63 5.02 -7.24
C GLU A 273 -5.78 5.88 -6.74
N ASP A 274 -6.53 5.36 -5.77
CA ASP A 274 -7.71 6.06 -5.25
C ASP A 274 -7.34 7.41 -4.62
N GLN A 275 -6.11 7.56 -4.14
CA GLN A 275 -5.59 8.80 -3.56
C GLN A 275 -5.07 9.79 -4.61
N LEU A 276 -4.80 9.31 -5.84
CA LEU A 276 -4.33 10.15 -6.95
C LEU A 276 -5.48 10.73 -7.77
N MET A 277 -6.70 10.22 -7.59
CA MET A 277 -7.92 10.67 -8.28
C MET A 277 -8.68 11.71 -7.50
#